data_ce9afff3d3d499af82df50aa51b53796
#
_entry.id   ce9afff3d3d499af82df50aa51b53796
#
_cell.length_a   1.000
_cell.length_b   1.000
_cell.length_c   1.000
_cell.angle_alpha   90.00
_cell.angle_beta   90.00
_cell.angle_gamma   90.00
#
_symmetry.space_group_name_H-M   'P 1'
#
loop_
_entity.id
_entity.type
_entity.pdbx_description
1 polymer ?
#
loop_
_entity_poly.entity_id
_entity_poly.type
_entity_poly.pdbx_seq_one_letter_code
_entity_poly.pdbx_strand_id
1 'polypeptide(L)'
;MTSAKPAGLPTDAASALPLSWEELEALVPPEDDRDLQRRRREGPTNAQASLRLFGRPESEVRVTLYRDHHAWCPYCQKVWLWLEEKRIPYRIRKVTMFCYGEKESWFRQLVPSGMLPALELDGRLITESDVILAALESAFGPLGQGLDDPDVFPLRQLERRLFRAWCQWLCYCEGEGAHTLPAEQHFARMASLVEEALTATPGPFFLPEFGTADVIFIPYLERMNASLAYYKAYALRTAHPAIDRWFTALEHRSTYLGTQSDIHTHAHDLPPQMGCCLASGSAEQQAVAALIDRGPWSLDGRPPHPAVIDTRQPEPDQAAAEALTRILRHRRRLLAVNPQGSRRGPEAAEGLDRALRCALTALIQPLDPLCPPPPGSAAGLRYLRDRISVPRDMSLHAARRLRRALEVTAALDGPQQGPPLPIRDRRDQDPRPFLSTALTA
;
A
#
# COMPACT_ATOMS: atom_id res chain seq x y z
N MET A 1 58.68 -10.67 -37.57
CA MET A 1 57.39 -11.19 -37.06
C MET A 1 56.71 -10.06 -36.34
N THR A 2 55.84 -9.34 -37.01
CA THR A 2 55.14 -8.15 -36.55
C THR A 2 53.83 -8.60 -35.90
N SER A 3 53.68 -8.34 -34.63
CA SER A 3 52.46 -8.58 -33.85
C SER A 3 51.39 -7.55 -34.23
N ALA A 4 50.29 -8.02 -34.79
CA ALA A 4 49.09 -7.21 -35.08
C ALA A 4 48.28 -6.97 -33.79
N LYS A 5 48.01 -5.69 -33.48
CA LYS A 5 47.04 -5.27 -32.46
C LYS A 5 45.65 -5.69 -32.89
N PRO A 6 44.80 -6.22 -32.00
CA PRO A 6 43.37 -6.44 -32.34
C PRO A 6 42.66 -5.09 -32.49
N ALA A 7 41.88 -5.01 -33.55
CA ALA A 7 41.00 -3.88 -33.88
C ALA A 7 39.99 -3.65 -32.77
N GLY A 8 39.86 -2.37 -32.33
CA GLY A 8 38.84 -1.95 -31.36
C GLY A 8 37.45 -2.17 -31.92
N LEU A 9 36.57 -2.71 -31.09
CA LEU A 9 35.12 -2.76 -31.29
C LEU A 9 34.59 -1.34 -31.44
N PRO A 10 33.64 -1.09 -32.35
CA PRO A 10 33.01 0.22 -32.45
C PRO A 10 32.18 0.52 -31.21
N THR A 11 32.53 1.56 -30.50
CA THR A 11 31.81 2.14 -29.37
C THR A 11 30.76 3.16 -29.87
N ASP A 12 29.83 2.73 -30.68
CA ASP A 12 28.66 3.53 -31.04
C ASP A 12 27.38 2.73 -30.77
N ALA A 13 27.16 2.38 -29.50
CA ALA A 13 25.80 2.17 -29.00
C ALA A 13 25.23 3.59 -28.76
N ALA A 14 24.44 4.11 -29.70
CA ALA A 14 23.68 5.33 -29.51
C ALA A 14 22.92 5.18 -28.19
N SER A 15 23.35 5.94 -27.14
CA SER A 15 22.67 5.93 -25.85
C SER A 15 21.24 6.36 -26.06
N ALA A 16 20.28 5.50 -25.72
CA ALA A 16 18.87 5.84 -25.84
C ALA A 16 18.57 7.13 -25.04
N LEU A 17 17.93 8.09 -25.68
CA LEU A 17 17.52 9.32 -25.00
C LEU A 17 16.17 9.08 -24.30
N PRO A 18 15.94 9.70 -23.11
CA PRO A 18 14.64 9.63 -22.48
C PRO A 18 13.60 10.42 -23.29
N LEU A 19 12.37 9.98 -23.29
CA LEU A 19 11.26 10.75 -23.80
C LEU A 19 11.15 12.11 -23.10
N SER A 20 10.74 13.12 -23.83
CA SER A 20 10.38 14.43 -23.24
C SER A 20 9.10 14.30 -22.40
N TRP A 21 8.79 15.33 -21.61
CA TRP A 21 7.54 15.34 -20.85
C TRP A 21 6.31 15.37 -21.77
N GLU A 22 6.40 16.08 -22.89
CA GLU A 22 5.34 16.17 -23.91
C GLU A 22 5.08 14.82 -24.57
N GLU A 23 6.14 14.07 -24.88
CA GLU A 23 6.02 12.73 -25.43
C GLU A 23 5.43 11.76 -24.42
N LEU A 24 5.84 11.82 -23.14
CA LEU A 24 5.27 11.01 -22.06
C LEU A 24 3.80 11.34 -21.81
N GLU A 25 3.42 12.62 -21.85
CA GLU A 25 2.02 13.07 -21.72
C GLU A 25 1.16 12.55 -22.89
N ALA A 26 1.71 12.48 -24.09
CA ALA A 26 1.00 11.98 -25.28
C ALA A 26 0.69 10.47 -25.22
N LEU A 27 1.38 9.71 -24.36
CA LEU A 27 1.19 8.25 -24.20
C LEU A 27 0.01 7.88 -23.29
N VAL A 28 -0.55 8.84 -22.57
CA VAL A 28 -1.71 8.61 -21.70
C VAL A 28 -2.87 9.49 -22.12
N PRO A 29 -4.11 9.02 -22.00
CA PRO A 29 -5.28 9.86 -22.28
C PRO A 29 -5.25 11.13 -21.41
N PRO A 30 -5.59 12.30 -21.96
CA PRO A 30 -5.77 13.50 -21.15
C PRO A 30 -6.83 13.24 -20.09
N GLU A 31 -6.47 13.49 -18.82
CA GLU A 31 -7.44 13.37 -17.72
C GLU A 31 -8.27 14.65 -17.62
N ASP A 32 -9.56 14.56 -17.98
CA ASP A 32 -10.54 15.59 -17.63
C ASP A 32 -10.83 15.51 -16.13
N ASP A 33 -10.72 16.64 -15.43
CA ASP A 33 -10.99 16.72 -13.98
C ASP A 33 -12.43 16.34 -13.63
N ARG A 34 -13.41 16.60 -14.50
CA ARG A 34 -14.80 16.20 -14.28
C ARG A 34 -14.97 14.69 -14.31
N ASP A 35 -14.36 14.05 -15.32
CA ASP A 35 -14.38 12.59 -15.44
C ASP A 35 -13.63 11.91 -14.29
N LEU A 36 -12.53 12.49 -13.85
CA LEU A 36 -11.80 12.01 -12.69
C LEU A 36 -12.66 12.09 -11.43
N GLN A 37 -13.33 13.22 -11.16
CA GLN A 37 -14.21 13.37 -10.00
C GLN A 37 -15.40 12.41 -10.10
N ARG A 38 -15.98 12.23 -11.28
CA ARG A 38 -17.04 11.25 -11.50
C ARG A 38 -16.55 9.82 -11.19
N ARG A 39 -15.39 9.41 -11.72
CA ARG A 39 -14.80 8.09 -11.43
C ARG A 39 -14.50 7.89 -9.94
N ARG A 40 -14.06 8.93 -9.23
CA ARG A 40 -13.83 8.86 -7.78
C ARG A 40 -15.12 8.68 -7.00
N ARG A 41 -16.22 9.29 -7.43
CA ARG A 41 -17.53 9.22 -6.76
C ARG A 41 -18.30 7.94 -7.07
N GLU A 42 -18.26 7.49 -8.32
CA GLU A 42 -19.14 6.44 -8.84
C GLU A 42 -18.39 5.18 -9.28
N GLY A 43 -17.10 5.29 -9.55
CA GLY A 43 -16.29 4.20 -10.08
C GLY A 43 -15.89 3.18 -9.00
N PRO A 44 -14.91 2.31 -9.30
CA PRO A 44 -14.36 1.37 -8.34
C PRO A 44 -13.85 2.06 -7.06
N THR A 45 -13.80 1.31 -5.98
CA THR A 45 -13.22 1.75 -4.70
C THR A 45 -11.84 2.34 -4.91
N ASN A 46 -11.58 3.50 -4.31
CA ASN A 46 -10.31 4.19 -4.48
C ASN A 46 -9.96 5.06 -3.26
N ALA A 47 -8.67 5.19 -2.99
CA ALA A 47 -8.17 5.92 -1.83
C ALA A 47 -8.27 7.45 -1.98
N GLN A 48 -8.46 7.98 -3.19
CA GLN A 48 -8.48 9.42 -3.46
C GLN A 48 -9.87 10.04 -3.27
N ALA A 49 -10.93 9.25 -3.24
CA ALA A 49 -12.28 9.74 -3.06
C ALA A 49 -12.44 10.61 -1.80
N SER A 50 -13.24 11.64 -1.89
CA SER A 50 -13.78 12.45 -0.78
C SER A 50 -15.30 12.27 -0.61
N LEU A 51 -15.96 11.67 -1.59
CA LEU A 51 -17.38 11.40 -1.64
C LEU A 51 -17.62 10.14 -2.47
N ARG A 52 -18.46 9.24 -1.97
CA ARG A 52 -18.92 8.04 -2.65
C ARG A 52 -20.45 8.06 -2.73
N LEU A 53 -21.02 7.90 -3.93
CA LEU A 53 -22.48 8.01 -4.13
C LEU A 53 -23.12 6.72 -4.63
N PHE A 54 -22.40 5.87 -5.37
CA PHE A 54 -22.92 4.60 -5.90
C PHE A 54 -24.19 4.76 -6.74
N GLY A 55 -24.30 5.86 -7.50
CA GLY A 55 -25.47 6.19 -8.32
C GLY A 55 -26.63 6.82 -7.54
N ARG A 56 -26.47 7.13 -6.25
CA ARG A 56 -27.47 7.80 -5.43
C ARG A 56 -27.24 9.31 -5.36
N PRO A 57 -28.29 10.11 -5.12
CA PRO A 57 -28.14 11.55 -4.95
C PRO A 57 -27.36 11.89 -3.67
N GLU A 58 -26.63 12.99 -3.68
CA GLU A 58 -25.84 13.46 -2.54
C GLU A 58 -26.71 13.77 -1.29
N SER A 59 -27.99 14.05 -1.48
CA SER A 59 -28.95 14.27 -0.38
C SER A 59 -29.20 13.03 0.47
N GLU A 60 -28.85 11.83 -0.02
CA GLU A 60 -28.96 10.57 0.75
C GLU A 60 -27.72 10.27 1.60
N VAL A 61 -26.69 11.11 1.56
CA VAL A 61 -25.47 10.92 2.35
C VAL A 61 -25.74 11.21 3.81
N ARG A 62 -25.79 10.15 4.62
CA ARG A 62 -25.98 10.18 6.07
C ARG A 62 -24.70 9.97 6.86
N VAL A 63 -23.63 9.52 6.17
CA VAL A 63 -22.39 9.07 6.78
C VAL A 63 -21.23 9.94 6.38
N THR A 64 -20.40 10.39 7.36
CA THR A 64 -19.07 10.95 7.12
C THR A 64 -18.03 10.08 7.83
N LEU A 65 -17.13 9.47 7.05
CA LEU A 65 -16.00 8.70 7.57
C LEU A 65 -14.76 9.59 7.71
N TYR A 66 -14.22 9.68 8.92
CA TYR A 66 -12.93 10.28 9.21
C TYR A 66 -11.86 9.18 9.20
N ARG A 67 -10.97 9.21 8.21
CA ARG A 67 -9.91 8.22 8.04
C ARG A 67 -8.57 8.87 7.70
N ASP A 68 -7.51 8.09 7.77
CA ASP A 68 -6.17 8.57 7.48
C ASP A 68 -5.97 8.95 6.00
N HIS A 69 -5.08 9.93 5.76
CA HIS A 69 -4.68 10.36 4.42
C HIS A 69 -4.01 9.25 3.61
N HIS A 70 -3.24 8.41 4.28
CA HIS A 70 -2.43 7.37 3.63
C HIS A 70 -3.24 6.13 3.23
N ALA A 71 -4.52 6.05 3.64
CA ALA A 71 -5.38 4.89 3.42
C ALA A 71 -4.77 3.58 3.97
N TRP A 72 -3.98 3.71 5.05
CA TRP A 72 -3.21 2.61 5.61
C TRP A 72 -3.73 2.12 6.97
N CYS A 73 -4.42 2.94 7.75
CA CYS A 73 -4.93 2.56 9.07
C CYS A 73 -5.83 1.30 9.00
N PRO A 74 -5.49 0.19 9.71
CA PRO A 74 -6.28 -1.05 9.64
C PRO A 74 -7.71 -0.90 10.12
N TYR A 75 -7.89 -0.13 11.18
CA TYR A 75 -9.21 0.13 11.74
C TYR A 75 -10.07 0.98 10.81
N CYS A 76 -9.46 1.92 10.06
CA CYS A 76 -10.14 2.67 9.02
C CYS A 76 -10.52 1.79 7.83
N GLN A 77 -9.61 0.90 7.39
CA GLN A 77 -9.84 -0.03 6.27
C GLN A 77 -11.04 -0.94 6.54
N LYS A 78 -11.20 -1.42 7.77
CA LYS A 78 -12.35 -2.24 8.19
C LYS A 78 -13.70 -1.53 7.93
N VAL A 79 -13.84 -0.30 8.41
CA VAL A 79 -15.06 0.51 8.24
C VAL A 79 -15.25 0.91 6.77
N TRP A 80 -14.17 1.27 6.09
CA TRP A 80 -14.19 1.65 4.69
C TRP A 80 -14.65 0.52 3.79
N LEU A 81 -14.10 -0.69 3.95
CA LEU A 81 -14.54 -1.90 3.23
C LEU A 81 -16.03 -2.17 3.42
N TRP A 82 -16.50 -2.11 4.66
CA TRP A 82 -17.90 -2.35 4.97
C TRP A 82 -18.85 -1.39 4.25
N LEU A 83 -18.51 -0.09 4.23
CA LEU A 83 -19.29 0.94 3.54
C LEU A 83 -19.30 0.72 2.02
N GLU A 84 -18.15 0.37 1.43
CA GLU A 84 -18.02 0.10 -0.01
C GLU A 84 -18.78 -1.17 -0.42
N GLU A 85 -18.70 -2.24 0.36
CA GLU A 85 -19.43 -3.50 0.11
C GLU A 85 -20.94 -3.33 0.20
N LYS A 86 -21.41 -2.59 1.20
CA LYS A 86 -22.83 -2.24 1.34
C LYS A 86 -23.31 -1.16 0.36
N ARG A 87 -22.36 -0.53 -0.37
CA ARG A 87 -22.65 0.59 -1.27
C ARG A 87 -23.47 1.70 -0.60
N ILE A 88 -23.10 2.04 0.65
CA ILE A 88 -23.73 3.13 1.40
C ILE A 88 -23.10 4.45 0.91
N PRO A 89 -23.88 5.47 0.48
CA PRO A 89 -23.34 6.78 0.16
C PRO A 89 -22.69 7.43 1.40
N TYR A 90 -21.46 7.94 1.24
CA TYR A 90 -20.73 8.55 2.37
C TYR A 90 -19.71 9.58 1.91
N ARG A 91 -19.41 10.51 2.82
CA ARG A 91 -18.31 11.48 2.70
C ARG A 91 -17.06 10.94 3.38
N ILE A 92 -15.90 11.35 2.89
CA ILE A 92 -14.61 11.03 3.49
C ILE A 92 -13.93 12.33 3.88
N ARG A 93 -13.56 12.47 5.17
CA ARG A 93 -12.66 13.51 5.64
C ARG A 93 -11.34 12.88 6.07
N LYS A 94 -10.28 13.29 5.40
CA LYS A 94 -8.94 12.73 5.59
C LYS A 94 -8.24 13.45 6.74
N VAL A 95 -7.55 12.66 7.59
CA VAL A 95 -6.87 13.10 8.80
C VAL A 95 -5.44 12.58 8.80
N THR A 96 -4.49 13.39 9.23
CA THR A 96 -3.07 13.00 9.31
C THR A 96 -2.85 12.02 10.46
N MET A 97 -2.18 10.89 10.19
CA MET A 97 -1.72 9.98 11.26
C MET A 97 -0.46 10.54 11.92
N PHE A 98 -0.29 10.26 13.22
CA PHE A 98 0.79 10.81 14.03
C PHE A 98 2.21 10.51 13.51
N CYS A 99 2.40 9.36 12.84
CA CYS A 99 3.69 8.98 12.27
C CYS A 99 4.05 9.75 10.98
N TYR A 100 3.06 10.35 10.30
CA TYR A 100 3.27 11.16 9.10
C TYR A 100 3.27 12.66 9.39
N GLY A 101 2.73 13.08 10.51
CA GLY A 101 2.67 14.50 10.86
C GLY A 101 1.77 14.75 12.05
N GLU A 102 1.48 16.03 12.30
CA GLU A 102 0.56 16.43 13.35
C GLU A 102 -0.90 16.33 12.86
N LYS A 103 -1.75 15.81 13.73
CA LYS A 103 -3.19 15.81 13.47
C LYS A 103 -3.74 17.23 13.41
N GLU A 104 -4.68 17.41 12.50
CA GLU A 104 -5.42 18.67 12.34
C GLU A 104 -6.11 19.07 13.64
N SER A 105 -6.03 20.38 14.01
CA SER A 105 -6.63 20.90 15.23
C SER A 105 -8.15 20.73 15.26
N TRP A 106 -8.82 20.92 14.11
CA TRP A 106 -10.26 20.71 14.00
C TRP A 106 -10.66 19.25 14.31
N PHE A 107 -9.81 18.26 13.95
CA PHE A 107 -10.11 16.86 14.25
C PHE A 107 -9.91 16.55 15.73
N ARG A 108 -8.88 17.14 16.38
CA ARG A 108 -8.67 17.00 17.83
C ARG A 108 -9.78 17.66 18.65
N GLN A 109 -10.41 18.74 18.13
CA GLN A 109 -11.58 19.32 18.75
C GLN A 109 -12.82 18.42 18.63
N LEU A 110 -12.98 17.75 17.49
CA LEU A 110 -14.06 16.80 17.24
C LEU A 110 -13.85 15.47 17.98
N VAL A 111 -12.64 14.92 17.93
CA VAL A 111 -12.23 13.65 18.55
C VAL A 111 -11.04 13.90 19.47
N PRO A 112 -11.24 14.21 20.76
CA PRO A 112 -10.16 14.57 21.68
C PRO A 112 -9.05 13.49 21.82
N SER A 113 -9.41 12.20 21.71
CA SER A 113 -8.43 11.10 21.71
C SER A 113 -7.51 11.14 20.48
N GLY A 114 -7.92 11.78 19.40
CA GLY A 114 -7.21 11.78 18.12
C GLY A 114 -7.18 10.41 17.43
N MET A 115 -7.93 9.43 17.90
CA MET A 115 -7.93 8.06 17.33
C MET A 115 -8.76 8.00 16.05
N LEU A 116 -8.36 7.12 15.14
CA LEU A 116 -9.03 6.82 13.87
C LEU A 116 -9.42 5.35 13.81
N PRO A 117 -10.53 5.03 13.14
CA PRO A 117 -11.50 5.91 12.50
C PRO A 117 -12.41 6.62 13.51
N ALA A 118 -13.01 7.71 13.06
CA ALA A 118 -14.26 8.22 13.61
C ALA A 118 -15.30 8.28 12.50
N LEU A 119 -16.57 8.25 12.84
CA LEU A 119 -17.67 8.28 11.90
C LEU A 119 -18.79 9.16 12.44
N GLU A 120 -19.37 9.96 11.57
CA GLU A 120 -20.59 10.70 11.86
C GLU A 120 -21.74 10.01 11.10
N LEU A 121 -22.77 9.62 11.83
CA LEU A 121 -24.02 9.04 11.30
C LEU A 121 -25.19 9.88 11.78
N ASP A 122 -25.90 10.51 10.84
CA ASP A 122 -27.03 11.39 11.11
C ASP A 122 -26.72 12.51 12.15
N GLY A 123 -25.52 13.10 12.04
CA GLY A 123 -25.03 14.13 12.95
C GLY A 123 -24.50 13.61 14.30
N ARG A 124 -24.54 12.31 14.57
CA ARG A 124 -23.99 11.69 15.76
C ARG A 124 -22.57 11.17 15.50
N LEU A 125 -21.60 11.66 16.25
CA LEU A 125 -20.22 11.19 16.20
C LEU A 125 -20.06 9.86 16.95
N ILE A 126 -19.39 8.90 16.32
CA ILE A 126 -19.11 7.55 16.83
C ILE A 126 -17.61 7.29 16.66
N THR A 127 -16.97 6.77 17.67
CA THR A 127 -15.57 6.34 17.66
C THR A 127 -15.48 4.82 17.94
N GLU A 128 -14.28 4.24 17.81
CA GLU A 128 -14.02 2.80 17.93
C GLU A 128 -14.65 1.98 16.78
N SER A 129 -13.78 1.35 15.99
CA SER A 129 -14.20 0.70 14.73
C SER A 129 -15.29 -0.37 14.90
N ASP A 130 -15.29 -1.11 16.02
CA ASP A 130 -16.33 -2.13 16.27
C ASP A 130 -17.67 -1.49 16.67
N VAL A 131 -17.63 -0.38 17.43
CA VAL A 131 -18.83 0.40 17.75
C VAL A 131 -19.40 1.05 16.50
N ILE A 132 -18.52 1.55 15.61
CA ILE A 132 -18.92 2.10 14.31
C ILE A 132 -19.61 1.04 13.46
N LEU A 133 -19.05 -0.17 13.34
CA LEU A 133 -19.67 -1.26 12.58
C LEU A 133 -21.03 -1.63 13.15
N ALA A 134 -21.18 -1.76 14.46
CA ALA A 134 -22.46 -2.05 15.09
C ALA A 134 -23.52 -0.97 14.81
N ALA A 135 -23.11 0.31 14.84
CA ALA A 135 -24.01 1.41 14.49
C ALA A 135 -24.41 1.39 13.00
N LEU A 136 -23.49 1.06 12.11
CA LEU A 136 -23.75 0.92 10.67
C LEU A 136 -24.68 -0.27 10.39
N GLU A 137 -24.48 -1.41 11.03
CA GLU A 137 -25.38 -2.57 10.91
C GLU A 137 -26.78 -2.25 11.45
N SER A 138 -26.88 -1.53 12.55
CA SER A 138 -28.16 -1.08 13.08
C SER A 138 -28.91 -0.14 12.12
N ALA A 139 -28.20 0.73 11.42
CA ALA A 139 -28.79 1.73 10.54
C ALA A 139 -29.09 1.22 9.12
N PHE A 140 -28.30 0.26 8.61
CA PHE A 140 -28.34 -0.18 7.20
C PHE A 140 -28.48 -1.69 7.01
N GLY A 141 -28.61 -2.43 8.10
CA GLY A 141 -28.62 -3.90 8.10
C GLY A 141 -27.21 -4.50 7.97
N PRO A 142 -27.01 -5.75 8.39
CA PRO A 142 -25.72 -6.41 8.39
C PRO A 142 -25.18 -6.65 6.97
N LEU A 143 -23.87 -6.85 6.85
CA LEU A 143 -23.20 -7.36 5.66
C LEU A 143 -23.06 -8.88 5.81
N GLY A 144 -23.92 -9.64 5.14
CA GLY A 144 -24.08 -11.05 5.43
C GLY A 144 -24.62 -11.26 6.86
N GLN A 145 -23.94 -12.09 7.65
CA GLN A 145 -24.24 -12.25 9.07
C GLN A 145 -23.60 -11.11 9.88
N GLY A 146 -24.34 -10.56 10.83
CA GLY A 146 -23.94 -9.38 11.60
C GLY A 146 -23.00 -9.69 12.76
N LEU A 147 -22.51 -8.63 13.41
CA LEU A 147 -21.54 -8.71 14.51
C LEU A 147 -22.03 -9.54 15.72
N ASP A 148 -23.32 -9.54 15.99
CA ASP A 148 -23.92 -10.24 17.13
C ASP A 148 -24.44 -11.65 16.74
N ASP A 149 -24.23 -12.05 15.48
CA ASP A 149 -24.59 -13.38 15.03
C ASP A 149 -23.76 -14.45 15.77
N PRO A 150 -24.38 -15.56 16.23
CA PRO A 150 -23.67 -16.63 16.92
C PRO A 150 -22.50 -17.22 16.17
N ASP A 151 -22.51 -17.21 14.84
CA ASP A 151 -21.43 -17.72 14.00
C ASP A 151 -20.29 -16.68 13.82
N VAL A 152 -20.60 -15.38 13.90
CA VAL A 152 -19.61 -14.29 13.76
C VAL A 152 -18.89 -14.01 15.08
N PHE A 153 -19.55 -14.13 16.21
CA PHE A 153 -18.97 -13.80 17.51
C PHE A 153 -17.68 -14.59 17.85
N PRO A 154 -17.60 -15.93 17.65
CA PRO A 154 -16.36 -16.70 17.85
C PRO A 154 -15.24 -16.26 16.90
N LEU A 155 -15.56 -15.89 15.66
CA LEU A 155 -14.59 -15.41 14.68
C LEU A 155 -13.98 -14.06 15.09
N ARG A 156 -14.76 -13.14 15.65
CA ARG A 156 -14.26 -11.90 16.24
C ARG A 156 -13.26 -12.17 17.39
N GLN A 157 -13.55 -13.15 18.24
CA GLN A 157 -12.64 -13.54 19.32
C GLN A 157 -11.35 -14.16 18.76
N LEU A 158 -11.46 -15.01 17.73
CA LEU A 158 -10.33 -15.62 17.06
C LEU A 158 -9.41 -14.57 16.43
N GLU A 159 -9.98 -13.59 15.74
CA GLU A 159 -9.23 -12.48 15.15
C GLU A 159 -8.44 -11.73 16.23
N ARG A 160 -9.04 -11.38 17.38
CA ARG A 160 -8.33 -10.70 18.48
C ARG A 160 -7.22 -11.56 19.09
N ARG A 161 -7.39 -12.87 19.15
CA ARG A 161 -6.34 -13.80 19.62
C ARG A 161 -5.19 -13.87 18.62
N LEU A 162 -5.48 -13.99 17.33
CA LEU A 162 -4.49 -13.96 16.25
C LEU A 162 -3.71 -12.64 16.26
N PHE A 163 -4.41 -11.50 16.38
CA PHE A 163 -3.79 -10.18 16.46
C PHE A 163 -2.78 -10.07 17.62
N ARG A 164 -3.14 -10.56 18.80
CA ARG A 164 -2.23 -10.55 19.96
C ARG A 164 -1.01 -11.41 19.73
N ALA A 165 -1.19 -12.61 19.17
CA ALA A 165 -0.10 -13.52 18.86
C ALA A 165 0.87 -12.91 17.82
N TRP A 166 0.33 -12.23 16.80
CA TRP A 166 1.12 -11.49 15.80
C TRP A 166 1.91 -10.35 16.45
N CYS A 167 1.28 -9.49 17.25
CA CYS A 167 1.97 -8.40 17.96
C CYS A 167 3.08 -8.94 18.84
N GLN A 168 2.83 -10.05 19.57
CA GLN A 168 3.81 -10.69 20.43
C GLN A 168 5.03 -11.12 19.61
N TRP A 169 4.83 -11.83 18.50
CA TRP A 169 5.95 -12.31 17.68
C TRP A 169 6.69 -11.20 16.93
N LEU A 170 5.95 -10.18 16.48
CA LEU A 170 6.54 -9.09 15.70
C LEU A 170 7.29 -8.07 16.56
N CYS A 171 6.79 -7.74 17.75
CA CYS A 171 7.20 -6.53 18.49
C CYS A 171 7.94 -6.83 19.81
N TYR A 172 7.87 -8.05 20.37
CA TYR A 172 8.45 -8.33 21.67
C TYR A 172 9.64 -9.29 21.56
N CYS A 173 10.71 -9.01 22.33
CA CYS A 173 11.84 -9.91 22.47
C CYS A 173 11.43 -11.15 23.28
N GLU A 174 11.90 -12.32 22.87
CA GLU A 174 11.77 -13.54 23.68
C GLU A 174 12.53 -13.36 25.00
N GLY A 175 11.85 -13.51 26.12
CA GLY A 175 12.43 -13.38 27.47
C GLY A 175 11.68 -12.46 28.43
N GLU A 176 10.79 -11.62 27.94
CA GLU A 176 9.95 -10.76 28.77
C GLU A 176 8.55 -11.37 28.98
N GLY A 177 8.47 -12.42 29.77
CA GLY A 177 7.22 -13.03 30.20
C GLY A 177 7.21 -14.57 30.09
N ALA A 178 6.79 -15.21 31.11
CA ALA A 178 6.72 -16.67 31.22
C ALA A 178 5.65 -17.24 30.25
N HIS A 179 5.99 -17.46 29.01
CA HIS A 179 5.14 -18.16 28.06
C HIS A 179 5.71 -19.55 27.75
N THR A 180 4.84 -20.52 27.76
CA THR A 180 5.16 -21.94 27.57
C THR A 180 5.52 -22.33 26.14
N LEU A 181 5.30 -21.44 25.16
CA LEU A 181 5.61 -21.65 23.73
C LEU A 181 6.34 -20.43 23.17
N PRO A 182 7.35 -20.63 22.27
CA PRO A 182 7.92 -19.55 21.47
C PRO A 182 6.82 -18.77 20.73
N ALA A 183 7.02 -17.45 20.58
CA ALA A 183 6.02 -16.56 19.96
C ALA A 183 5.65 -16.98 18.54
N GLU A 184 6.60 -17.52 17.78
CA GLU A 184 6.37 -18.11 16.45
C GLU A 184 5.37 -19.27 16.50
N GLN A 185 5.59 -20.23 17.39
CA GLN A 185 4.70 -21.40 17.54
C GLN A 185 3.31 -20.99 18.02
N HIS A 186 3.22 -19.98 18.89
CA HIS A 186 1.94 -19.42 19.31
C HIS A 186 1.18 -18.78 18.15
N PHE A 187 1.87 -17.97 17.33
CA PHE A 187 1.28 -17.40 16.12
C PHE A 187 0.83 -18.48 15.14
N ALA A 188 1.70 -19.44 14.82
CA ALA A 188 1.39 -20.54 13.92
C ALA A 188 0.15 -21.33 14.36
N ARG A 189 0.01 -21.60 15.66
CA ARG A 189 -1.19 -22.23 16.21
C ARG A 189 -2.45 -21.38 16.01
N MET A 190 -2.37 -20.08 16.24
CA MET A 190 -3.53 -19.19 16.00
C MET A 190 -3.89 -19.10 14.52
N ALA A 191 -2.88 -19.06 13.64
CA ALA A 191 -3.10 -19.08 12.19
C ALA A 191 -3.73 -20.42 11.74
N SER A 192 -3.34 -21.55 12.33
CA SER A 192 -4.00 -22.84 12.07
C SER A 192 -5.48 -22.85 12.47
N LEU A 193 -5.86 -22.21 13.57
CA LEU A 193 -7.27 -22.06 13.93
C LEU A 193 -8.06 -21.19 12.92
N VAL A 194 -7.41 -20.21 12.30
CA VAL A 194 -8.02 -19.44 11.21
C VAL A 194 -8.17 -20.29 9.96
N GLU A 195 -7.17 -21.12 9.64
CA GLU A 195 -7.22 -22.11 8.57
C GLU A 195 -8.39 -23.09 8.76
N GLU A 196 -8.56 -23.61 9.99
CA GLU A 196 -9.68 -24.50 10.35
C GLU A 196 -11.03 -23.78 10.17
N ALA A 197 -11.14 -22.54 10.65
CA ALA A 197 -12.36 -21.76 10.52
C ALA A 197 -12.74 -21.52 9.04
N LEU A 198 -11.77 -21.23 8.17
CA LEU A 198 -11.98 -21.07 6.72
C LEU A 198 -12.32 -22.38 6.01
N THR A 199 -12.00 -23.53 6.58
CA THR A 199 -12.33 -24.85 6.03
C THR A 199 -13.62 -25.43 6.59
N ALA A 200 -14.19 -24.81 7.60
CA ALA A 200 -15.46 -25.26 8.20
C ALA A 200 -16.69 -25.08 7.30
N THR A 201 -16.58 -24.17 6.32
CA THR A 201 -17.61 -23.94 5.30
C THR A 201 -17.09 -24.32 3.91
N PRO A 202 -17.97 -24.70 2.95
CA PRO A 202 -17.52 -25.09 1.62
C PRO A 202 -17.03 -23.93 0.74
N GLY A 203 -17.23 -22.68 1.16
CA GLY A 203 -16.81 -21.49 0.42
C GLY A 203 -15.37 -21.05 0.72
N PRO A 204 -14.85 -20.02 0.05
CA PRO A 204 -13.54 -19.46 0.34
C PRO A 204 -13.57 -18.48 1.54
N PHE A 205 -14.73 -18.09 2.04
CA PHE A 205 -14.94 -17.13 3.11
C PHE A 205 -15.19 -17.81 4.45
N PHE A 206 -15.12 -17.07 5.55
CA PHE A 206 -15.38 -17.61 6.89
C PHE A 206 -16.77 -18.19 7.05
N LEU A 207 -17.74 -17.64 6.34
CA LEU A 207 -19.13 -18.08 6.28
C LEU A 207 -19.51 -18.37 4.81
N PRO A 208 -20.68 -18.94 4.52
CA PRO A 208 -21.03 -19.33 3.15
C PRO A 208 -20.90 -18.20 2.13
N GLU A 209 -21.11 -16.97 2.54
CA GLU A 209 -20.95 -15.75 1.72
C GLU A 209 -19.98 -14.77 2.38
N PHE A 210 -19.40 -13.88 1.55
CA PHE A 210 -18.59 -12.77 2.04
C PHE A 210 -19.42 -11.87 2.96
N GLY A 211 -18.87 -11.56 4.14
CA GLY A 211 -19.61 -10.80 5.14
C GLY A 211 -18.75 -10.03 6.12
N THR A 212 -19.39 -9.55 7.18
CA THR A 212 -18.74 -8.81 8.27
C THR A 212 -17.56 -9.57 8.89
N ALA A 213 -17.64 -10.90 8.96
CA ALA A 213 -16.54 -11.74 9.44
C ALA A 213 -15.26 -11.53 8.60
N ASP A 214 -15.37 -11.57 7.26
CA ASP A 214 -14.24 -11.35 6.37
C ASP A 214 -13.67 -9.94 6.51
N VAL A 215 -14.54 -8.93 6.54
CA VAL A 215 -14.14 -7.52 6.71
C VAL A 215 -13.33 -7.29 7.97
N ILE A 216 -13.61 -8.03 9.04
CA ILE A 216 -12.87 -7.93 10.31
C ILE A 216 -11.44 -8.46 10.16
N PHE A 217 -11.23 -9.57 9.45
CA PHE A 217 -9.92 -10.20 9.29
C PHE A 217 -9.02 -9.51 8.26
N ILE A 218 -9.59 -8.97 7.18
CA ILE A 218 -8.83 -8.42 6.04
C ILE A 218 -7.68 -7.50 6.47
N PRO A 219 -7.90 -6.42 7.24
CA PRO A 219 -6.85 -5.45 7.52
C PRO A 219 -5.65 -6.05 8.26
N TYR A 220 -5.89 -7.03 9.09
CA TYR A 220 -4.85 -7.61 9.94
C TYR A 220 -4.10 -8.72 9.22
N LEU A 221 -4.79 -9.60 8.50
CA LEU A 221 -4.14 -10.66 7.72
C LEU A 221 -3.26 -10.09 6.59
N GLU A 222 -3.65 -8.99 5.95
CA GLU A 222 -2.77 -8.29 5.00
C GLU A 222 -1.46 -7.86 5.65
N ARG A 223 -1.55 -7.23 6.82
CA ARG A 223 -0.37 -6.74 7.55
C ARG A 223 0.48 -7.87 8.10
N MET A 224 -0.15 -8.96 8.55
CA MET A 224 0.54 -10.17 8.99
C MET A 224 1.30 -10.80 7.83
N ASN A 225 0.66 -10.97 6.67
CA ASN A 225 1.31 -11.50 5.47
C ASN A 225 2.56 -10.69 5.10
N ALA A 226 2.46 -9.37 5.09
CA ALA A 226 3.56 -8.49 4.72
C ALA A 226 4.68 -8.45 5.77
N SER A 227 4.32 -8.21 7.03
CA SER A 227 5.31 -8.02 8.09
C SER A 227 6.03 -9.30 8.47
N LEU A 228 5.34 -10.42 8.52
CA LEU A 228 5.96 -11.71 8.82
C LEU A 228 6.87 -12.18 7.68
N ALA A 229 6.52 -11.88 6.43
CA ALA A 229 7.43 -12.08 5.30
C ALA A 229 8.70 -11.25 5.49
N TYR A 230 8.58 -9.95 5.70
CA TYR A 230 9.70 -9.02 5.78
C TYR A 230 10.59 -9.23 7.02
N TYR A 231 9.98 -9.36 8.21
CA TYR A 231 10.70 -9.40 9.48
C TYR A 231 11.03 -10.81 9.96
N LYS A 232 10.35 -11.84 9.48
CA LYS A 232 10.48 -13.22 9.96
C LYS A 232 10.77 -14.24 8.85
N ALA A 233 10.73 -13.87 7.57
CA ALA A 233 10.73 -14.77 6.42
C ALA A 233 9.58 -15.81 6.45
N TYR A 234 8.49 -15.51 7.14
CA TYR A 234 7.35 -16.42 7.27
C TYR A 234 6.38 -16.25 6.12
N ALA A 235 6.21 -17.30 5.32
CA ALA A 235 5.35 -17.32 4.14
C ALA A 235 3.90 -17.69 4.51
N LEU A 236 3.13 -16.74 5.05
CA LEU A 236 1.78 -16.97 5.58
C LEU A 236 0.87 -17.68 4.57
N ARG A 237 0.78 -17.18 3.36
CA ARG A 237 -0.09 -17.74 2.31
C ARG A 237 0.38 -19.13 1.83
N THR A 238 1.67 -19.42 1.92
CA THR A 238 2.22 -20.74 1.58
C THR A 238 2.01 -21.73 2.71
N ALA A 239 2.17 -21.29 3.96
CA ALA A 239 2.00 -22.13 5.13
C ALA A 239 0.53 -22.51 5.40
N HIS A 240 -0.42 -21.66 4.93
CA HIS A 240 -1.86 -21.79 5.21
C HIS A 240 -2.69 -21.71 3.92
N PRO A 241 -2.91 -22.84 3.24
CA PRO A 241 -3.61 -22.88 1.93
C PRO A 241 -5.05 -22.35 1.94
N ALA A 242 -5.81 -22.47 3.03
CA ALA A 242 -7.15 -21.89 3.09
C ALA A 242 -7.10 -20.36 3.21
N ILE A 243 -6.14 -19.83 3.97
CA ILE A 243 -5.86 -18.38 4.00
C ILE A 243 -5.46 -17.89 2.60
N ASP A 244 -4.65 -18.63 1.86
CA ASP A 244 -4.30 -18.28 0.48
C ASP A 244 -5.51 -18.28 -0.46
N ARG A 245 -6.39 -19.29 -0.37
CA ARG A 245 -7.65 -19.33 -1.13
C ARG A 245 -8.56 -18.15 -0.78
N TRP A 246 -8.65 -17.81 0.51
CA TRP A 246 -9.41 -16.66 0.98
C TRP A 246 -8.89 -15.36 0.38
N PHE A 247 -7.58 -15.09 0.43
CA PHE A 247 -6.98 -13.93 -0.23
C PHE A 247 -7.23 -13.93 -1.74
N THR A 248 -7.09 -15.09 -2.39
CA THR A 248 -7.36 -15.21 -3.83
C THR A 248 -8.81 -14.86 -4.17
N ALA A 249 -9.77 -15.26 -3.33
CA ALA A 249 -11.17 -14.87 -3.51
C ALA A 249 -11.40 -13.37 -3.29
N LEU A 250 -10.75 -12.77 -2.31
CA LEU A 250 -10.79 -11.33 -2.08
C LEU A 250 -10.25 -10.54 -3.27
N GLU A 251 -9.18 -11.02 -3.91
CA GLU A 251 -8.55 -10.42 -5.08
C GLU A 251 -9.45 -10.37 -6.33
N HIS A 252 -10.61 -11.01 -6.31
CA HIS A 252 -11.67 -10.87 -7.32
C HIS A 252 -12.72 -9.80 -6.96
N ARG A 253 -12.59 -9.13 -5.81
CA ARG A 253 -13.51 -8.10 -5.34
C ARG A 253 -12.93 -6.71 -5.59
N SER A 254 -13.63 -5.88 -6.36
CA SER A 254 -13.16 -4.51 -6.66
C SER A 254 -13.03 -3.63 -5.43
N THR A 255 -13.82 -3.89 -4.39
CA THR A 255 -13.76 -3.22 -3.09
C THR A 255 -12.46 -3.54 -2.36
N TYR A 256 -12.07 -4.81 -2.33
CA TYR A 256 -10.80 -5.24 -1.75
C TYR A 256 -9.62 -4.65 -2.52
N LEU A 257 -9.59 -4.79 -3.85
CA LEU A 257 -8.51 -4.26 -4.69
C LEU A 257 -8.32 -2.74 -4.53
N GLY A 258 -9.41 -1.99 -4.30
CA GLY A 258 -9.35 -0.54 -4.07
C GLY A 258 -8.85 -0.14 -2.68
N THR A 259 -8.81 -1.07 -1.72
CA THR A 259 -8.32 -0.85 -0.34
C THR A 259 -7.05 -1.62 -0.03
N GLN A 260 -6.69 -2.61 -0.85
CA GLN A 260 -5.53 -3.46 -0.70
C GLN A 260 -4.22 -2.65 -0.73
N SER A 261 -3.31 -2.95 0.20
CA SER A 261 -1.94 -2.47 0.13
C SER A 261 -0.98 -3.57 -0.33
N ASP A 262 0.29 -3.22 -0.54
CA ASP A 262 1.32 -4.17 -0.92
C ASP A 262 2.28 -4.47 0.23
N ILE A 263 3.07 -5.53 0.07
CA ILE A 263 4.04 -5.98 1.09
C ILE A 263 5.02 -4.86 1.44
N HIS A 264 5.53 -4.13 0.45
CA HIS A 264 6.49 -3.05 0.68
C HIS A 264 5.90 -1.94 1.57
N THR A 265 4.69 -1.44 1.23
CA THR A 265 4.04 -0.40 2.02
C THR A 265 3.76 -0.88 3.45
N HIS A 266 3.19 -2.07 3.62
CA HIS A 266 2.89 -2.59 4.95
C HIS A 266 4.16 -2.80 5.78
N ALA A 267 5.22 -3.37 5.22
CA ALA A 267 6.46 -3.64 5.93
C ALA A 267 7.09 -2.36 6.49
N HIS A 268 7.04 -1.26 5.74
CA HIS A 268 7.69 -0.01 6.12
C HIS A 268 6.79 0.95 6.90
N ASP A 269 5.47 0.83 6.82
CA ASP A 269 4.54 1.67 7.57
C ASP A 269 4.18 1.09 8.96
N LEU A 270 4.44 -0.20 9.20
CA LEU A 270 4.16 -0.86 10.49
C LEU A 270 5.04 -0.37 11.64
N PRO A 271 6.39 -0.27 11.51
CA PRO A 271 7.23 0.12 12.64
C PRO A 271 6.86 1.45 13.28
N PRO A 272 6.59 2.53 12.54
CA PRO A 272 6.16 3.79 13.13
C PRO A 272 4.79 3.71 13.81
N GLN A 273 3.92 2.76 13.41
CA GLN A 273 2.60 2.59 14.01
C GLN A 273 2.63 1.73 15.28
N MET A 274 3.48 0.71 15.30
CA MET A 274 3.56 -0.24 16.41
C MET A 274 4.68 0.06 17.41
N GLY A 275 5.50 1.07 17.12
CA GLY A 275 6.66 1.45 17.93
C GLY A 275 7.92 0.64 17.63
N CYS A 276 7.79 -0.58 17.13
CA CYS A 276 8.89 -1.43 16.66
C CYS A 276 8.37 -2.58 15.79
N CYS A 277 9.27 -3.17 14.99
CA CYS A 277 9.12 -4.48 14.38
C CYS A 277 10.49 -5.15 14.41
N LEU A 278 10.58 -6.35 14.97
CA LEU A 278 11.84 -7.04 15.21
C LEU A 278 12.11 -8.05 14.10
N ALA A 279 13.20 -7.86 13.39
CA ALA A 279 13.69 -8.83 12.41
C ALA A 279 14.30 -10.05 13.13
N SER A 280 14.12 -11.27 12.56
CA SER A 280 14.76 -12.46 13.09
C SER A 280 16.28 -12.45 12.91
N GLY A 281 16.79 -11.69 11.94
CA GLY A 281 18.22 -11.61 11.63
C GLY A 281 18.77 -12.83 10.89
N SER A 282 17.93 -13.81 10.53
CA SER A 282 18.35 -14.97 9.75
C SER A 282 18.76 -14.57 8.32
N ALA A 283 19.62 -15.37 7.69
CA ALA A 283 20.01 -15.15 6.28
C ALA A 283 18.80 -15.14 5.34
N GLU A 284 17.83 -16.00 5.59
CA GLU A 284 16.59 -16.07 4.80
C GLU A 284 15.76 -14.78 4.98
N GLN A 285 15.59 -14.31 6.22
CA GLN A 285 14.88 -13.06 6.48
C GLN A 285 15.57 -11.87 5.78
N GLN A 286 16.90 -11.78 5.85
CA GLN A 286 17.65 -10.72 5.17
C GLN A 286 17.48 -10.78 3.64
N ALA A 287 17.46 -12.00 3.06
CA ALA A 287 17.23 -12.20 1.63
C ALA A 287 15.81 -11.77 1.23
N VAL A 288 14.77 -12.15 1.99
CA VAL A 288 13.38 -11.75 1.74
C VAL A 288 13.21 -10.24 1.88
N ALA A 289 13.76 -9.62 2.91
CA ALA A 289 13.74 -8.16 3.07
C ALA A 289 14.41 -7.46 1.88
N ALA A 290 15.55 -7.94 1.43
CA ALA A 290 16.24 -7.38 0.27
C ALA A 290 15.41 -7.49 -1.02
N LEU A 291 14.68 -8.60 -1.23
CA LEU A 291 13.76 -8.75 -2.36
C LEU A 291 12.60 -7.76 -2.30
N ILE A 292 12.06 -7.51 -1.12
CA ILE A 292 10.97 -6.54 -0.93
C ILE A 292 11.48 -5.11 -1.15
N ASP A 293 12.67 -4.78 -0.67
CA ASP A 293 13.23 -3.42 -0.75
C ASP A 293 13.77 -3.05 -2.13
N ARG A 294 14.41 -4.00 -2.81
CA ARG A 294 15.21 -3.72 -4.01
C ARG A 294 14.74 -4.48 -5.25
N GLY A 295 13.80 -5.42 -5.10
CA GLY A 295 13.39 -6.30 -6.19
C GLY A 295 14.41 -7.39 -6.51
N PRO A 296 14.26 -8.04 -7.66
CA PRO A 296 13.32 -7.70 -8.73
C PRO A 296 11.86 -7.94 -8.32
N TRP A 297 11.01 -6.93 -8.53
CA TRP A 297 9.57 -7.09 -8.36
C TRP A 297 9.04 -7.91 -9.54
N SER A 298 8.47 -9.07 -9.25
CA SER A 298 7.85 -9.92 -10.26
C SER A 298 6.65 -9.22 -10.90
N LEU A 299 6.57 -9.28 -12.23
CA LEU A 299 5.48 -8.69 -13.01
C LEU A 299 4.54 -9.74 -13.60
N ASP A 300 4.92 -11.03 -13.51
CA ASP A 300 4.17 -12.15 -14.06
C ASP A 300 3.25 -12.84 -13.04
N GLY A 301 3.07 -12.23 -11.86
CA GLY A 301 2.28 -12.78 -10.76
C GLY A 301 2.96 -13.97 -10.04
N ARG A 302 4.17 -14.35 -10.44
CA ARG A 302 4.97 -15.40 -9.79
C ARG A 302 6.07 -14.76 -8.98
N PRO A 303 5.91 -14.66 -7.66
CA PRO A 303 6.94 -14.07 -6.81
C PRO A 303 8.21 -14.94 -6.85
N PRO A 304 9.39 -14.32 -6.78
CA PRO A 304 10.66 -15.06 -6.76
C PRO A 304 10.86 -15.86 -5.47
N HIS A 305 10.11 -15.57 -4.43
CA HIS A 305 10.17 -16.24 -3.14
C HIS A 305 8.76 -16.48 -2.57
N PRO A 306 8.47 -17.67 -1.98
CA PRO A 306 7.15 -18.02 -1.45
C PRO A 306 6.61 -17.05 -0.39
N ALA A 307 7.48 -16.37 0.35
CA ALA A 307 7.07 -15.39 1.35
C ALA A 307 6.61 -14.05 0.75
N VAL A 308 6.94 -13.75 -0.52
CA VAL A 308 6.66 -12.47 -1.16
C VAL A 308 5.42 -12.56 -2.05
N ILE A 309 4.31 -13.08 -1.49
CA ILE A 309 3.04 -13.21 -2.21
C ILE A 309 2.05 -12.21 -1.61
N ASP A 310 1.84 -11.08 -2.26
CA ASP A 310 0.79 -10.11 -1.91
C ASP A 310 -0.43 -10.21 -2.82
N THR A 311 -0.31 -10.77 -4.03
CA THR A 311 -1.43 -11.08 -4.91
C THR A 311 -1.12 -12.26 -5.82
N ARG A 312 -2.15 -13.01 -6.19
CA ARG A 312 -2.14 -14.07 -7.21
C ARG A 312 -2.71 -13.57 -8.54
N GLN A 313 -3.25 -12.36 -8.58
CA GLN A 313 -3.83 -11.81 -9.80
C GLN A 313 -2.73 -11.45 -10.81
N PRO A 314 -2.98 -11.69 -12.10
CA PRO A 314 -2.09 -11.22 -13.16
C PRO A 314 -2.06 -9.69 -13.17
N GLU A 315 -0.96 -9.15 -13.67
CA GLU A 315 -0.83 -7.72 -13.83
C GLU A 315 -1.81 -7.21 -14.91
N PRO A 316 -2.62 -6.18 -14.59
CA PRO A 316 -3.49 -5.54 -15.58
C PRO A 316 -2.68 -4.80 -16.65
N ASP A 317 -3.11 -4.83 -17.91
CA ASP A 317 -2.44 -4.15 -19.03
C ASP A 317 -2.23 -2.66 -18.80
N GLN A 318 -3.15 -2.01 -18.06
CA GLN A 318 -3.09 -0.58 -17.76
C GLN A 318 -2.17 -0.20 -16.59
N ALA A 319 -1.50 -1.15 -15.91
CA ALA A 319 -0.70 -0.86 -14.72
C ALA A 319 0.41 0.17 -14.97
N ALA A 320 1.13 0.05 -16.09
CA ALA A 320 2.15 1.02 -16.48
C ALA A 320 1.57 2.40 -16.80
N ALA A 321 0.45 2.46 -17.51
CA ALA A 321 -0.25 3.71 -17.85
C ALA A 321 -0.81 4.40 -16.59
N GLU A 322 -1.34 3.64 -15.62
CA GLU A 322 -1.76 4.17 -14.32
C GLU A 322 -0.58 4.83 -13.61
N ALA A 323 0.56 4.13 -13.50
CA ALA A 323 1.76 4.64 -12.85
C ALA A 323 2.26 5.93 -13.51
N LEU A 324 2.34 5.95 -14.86
CA LEU A 324 2.74 7.12 -15.61
C LEU A 324 1.79 8.30 -15.35
N THR A 325 0.48 8.09 -15.45
CA THR A 325 -0.54 9.14 -15.21
C THR A 325 -0.39 9.75 -13.82
N ARG A 326 -0.12 8.93 -12.79
CA ARG A 326 0.07 9.41 -11.41
C ARG A 326 1.32 10.27 -11.27
N ILE A 327 2.44 9.88 -11.88
CA ILE A 327 3.67 10.67 -11.87
C ILE A 327 3.49 11.99 -12.64
N LEU A 328 2.94 11.96 -13.84
CA LEU A 328 2.73 13.15 -14.65
C LEU A 328 1.89 14.21 -13.92
N ARG A 329 0.80 13.79 -13.28
CA ARG A 329 -0.07 14.68 -12.49
C ARG A 329 0.68 15.39 -11.36
N HIS A 330 1.63 14.70 -10.71
CA HIS A 330 2.30 15.21 -9.51
C HIS A 330 3.76 15.59 -9.76
N ARG A 331 4.29 15.48 -10.99
CA ARG A 331 5.71 15.59 -11.35
C ARG A 331 6.41 16.82 -10.75
N ARG A 332 5.80 18.00 -10.91
CA ARG A 332 6.39 19.26 -10.40
C ARG A 332 6.63 19.22 -8.90
N ARG A 333 5.67 18.68 -8.14
CA ARG A 333 5.79 18.56 -6.68
C ARG A 333 6.78 17.47 -6.29
N LEU A 334 6.74 16.31 -6.95
CA LEU A 334 7.67 15.21 -6.70
C LEU A 334 9.12 15.64 -6.89
N LEU A 335 9.43 16.36 -7.96
CA LEU A 335 10.76 16.92 -8.22
C LEU A 335 11.14 18.00 -7.19
N ALA A 336 10.21 18.89 -6.84
CA ALA A 336 10.47 19.98 -5.89
C ALA A 336 10.70 19.51 -4.44
N VAL A 337 9.99 18.45 -3.99
CA VAL A 337 10.13 17.96 -2.60
C VAL A 337 11.23 16.92 -2.43
N ASN A 338 11.74 16.34 -3.50
CA ASN A 338 12.77 15.33 -3.43
C ASN A 338 14.07 15.95 -2.87
N PRO A 339 14.57 15.48 -1.70
CA PRO A 339 15.74 16.07 -1.05
C PRO A 339 17.03 15.86 -1.83
N GLN A 340 17.04 14.95 -2.80
CA GLN A 340 18.19 14.65 -3.65
C GLN A 340 18.18 15.44 -4.97
N GLY A 341 17.14 16.25 -5.20
CA GLY A 341 16.97 17.12 -6.36
C GLY A 341 17.22 18.59 -6.00
N SER A 342 16.15 19.40 -6.04
CA SER A 342 16.20 20.87 -5.92
C SER A 342 16.89 21.39 -4.65
N ARG A 343 16.88 20.63 -3.55
CA ARG A 343 17.59 21.00 -2.31
C ARG A 343 19.11 20.93 -2.44
N ARG A 344 19.65 20.24 -3.45
CA ARG A 344 21.09 20.13 -3.72
C ARG A 344 21.59 21.11 -4.79
N GLY A 345 20.70 21.90 -5.34
CA GLY A 345 21.02 22.91 -6.34
C GLY A 345 20.44 22.61 -7.74
N PRO A 346 20.59 23.56 -8.69
CA PRO A 346 19.98 23.45 -10.02
C PRO A 346 20.42 22.22 -10.82
N GLU A 347 21.71 21.91 -10.80
CA GLU A 347 22.27 20.75 -11.53
C GLU A 347 21.69 19.43 -11.04
N ALA A 348 21.53 19.26 -9.72
CA ALA A 348 20.93 18.08 -9.13
C ALA A 348 19.42 18.00 -9.44
N ALA A 349 18.74 19.14 -9.52
CA ALA A 349 17.34 19.20 -9.92
C ALA A 349 17.15 18.77 -11.37
N GLU A 350 17.97 19.27 -12.30
CA GLU A 350 17.96 18.90 -13.72
C GLU A 350 18.36 17.42 -13.89
N GLY A 351 19.37 16.97 -13.14
CA GLY A 351 19.79 15.57 -13.14
C GLY A 351 18.67 14.63 -12.72
N LEU A 352 17.94 14.96 -11.65
CA LEU A 352 16.80 14.17 -11.18
C LEU A 352 15.63 14.20 -12.18
N ASP A 353 15.34 15.36 -12.80
CA ASP A 353 14.30 15.47 -13.83
C ASP A 353 14.60 14.52 -14.99
N ARG A 354 15.83 14.56 -15.52
CA ARG A 354 16.24 13.66 -16.60
C ARG A 354 16.23 12.20 -16.19
N ALA A 355 16.69 11.87 -14.97
CA ALA A 355 16.67 10.51 -14.45
C ALA A 355 15.25 9.97 -14.31
N LEU A 356 14.32 10.81 -13.84
CA LEU A 356 12.90 10.42 -13.76
C LEU A 356 12.32 10.16 -15.14
N ARG A 357 12.63 10.97 -16.16
CA ARG A 357 12.22 10.70 -17.54
C ARG A 357 12.81 9.39 -18.08
N CYS A 358 14.09 9.09 -17.80
CA CYS A 358 14.66 7.78 -18.13
C CYS A 358 13.87 6.62 -17.53
N ALA A 359 13.53 6.71 -16.25
CA ALA A 359 12.75 5.68 -15.56
C ALA A 359 11.33 5.54 -16.13
N LEU A 360 10.67 6.65 -16.46
CA LEU A 360 9.33 6.63 -17.04
C LEU A 360 9.35 6.13 -18.50
N THR A 361 10.41 6.40 -19.25
CA THR A 361 10.61 5.80 -20.58
C THR A 361 10.74 4.29 -20.48
N ALA A 362 11.55 3.80 -19.54
CA ALA A 362 11.71 2.36 -19.27
C ALA A 362 10.41 1.71 -18.74
N LEU A 363 9.56 2.46 -18.03
CA LEU A 363 8.26 2.00 -17.55
C LEU A 363 7.32 1.65 -18.71
N ILE A 364 7.30 2.48 -19.74
CA ILE A 364 6.33 2.40 -20.85
C ILE A 364 6.91 1.65 -22.06
N GLN A 365 8.18 1.85 -22.35
CA GLN A 365 8.89 1.25 -23.46
C GLN A 365 10.07 0.46 -22.91
N PRO A 366 9.98 -0.88 -22.84
CA PRO A 366 11.13 -1.68 -22.50
C PRO A 366 12.24 -1.44 -23.51
N LEU A 367 13.26 -0.67 -23.12
CA LEU A 367 14.41 -0.35 -23.97
C LEU A 367 15.54 -1.33 -23.67
N ASP A 368 16.24 -1.73 -24.72
CA ASP A 368 17.51 -2.45 -24.65
C ASP A 368 18.50 -1.82 -25.66
N PRO A 369 19.51 -1.06 -25.22
CA PRO A 369 19.86 -0.75 -23.83
C PRO A 369 18.94 0.32 -23.18
N LEU A 370 18.83 0.27 -21.84
CA LEU A 370 18.15 1.30 -21.06
C LEU A 370 18.84 2.65 -21.17
N CYS A 371 18.05 3.75 -21.05
CA CYS A 371 18.58 5.10 -20.98
C CYS A 371 19.37 5.30 -19.67
N PRO A 372 20.70 5.61 -19.71
CA PRO A 372 21.46 5.87 -18.51
C PRO A 372 21.05 7.21 -17.87
N PRO A 373 20.77 7.23 -16.56
CA PRO A 373 20.47 8.46 -15.86
C PRO A 373 21.75 9.29 -15.65
N PRO A 374 21.63 10.59 -15.38
CA PRO A 374 22.79 11.41 -15.00
C PRO A 374 23.48 10.89 -13.72
N PRO A 375 24.82 10.97 -13.63
CA PRO A 375 25.56 10.54 -12.46
C PRO A 375 25.07 11.21 -11.17
N GLY A 376 24.93 10.44 -10.08
CA GLY A 376 24.49 10.91 -8.77
C GLY A 376 22.97 11.05 -8.60
N SER A 377 22.15 10.69 -9.61
CA SER A 377 20.68 10.77 -9.54
C SER A 377 20.01 9.54 -8.92
N ALA A 378 20.71 8.42 -8.80
CA ALA A 378 20.17 7.16 -8.25
C ALA A 378 19.49 7.33 -6.89
N ALA A 379 20.11 8.11 -5.99
CA ALA A 379 19.53 8.37 -4.66
C ALA A 379 18.16 9.06 -4.71
N GLY A 380 17.95 9.95 -5.69
CA GLY A 380 16.66 10.62 -5.90
C GLY A 380 15.58 9.69 -6.44
N LEU A 381 15.93 8.80 -7.36
CA LEU A 381 15.03 7.77 -7.87
C LEU A 381 14.62 6.77 -6.77
N ARG A 382 15.59 6.31 -5.97
CA ARG A 382 15.33 5.41 -4.84
C ARG A 382 14.53 6.09 -3.73
N TYR A 383 14.76 7.39 -3.48
CA TYR A 383 13.93 8.15 -2.56
C TYR A 383 12.46 8.13 -3.00
N LEU A 384 12.17 8.34 -4.28
CA LEU A 384 10.81 8.27 -4.81
C LEU A 384 10.27 6.84 -4.74
N ARG A 385 11.04 5.83 -5.17
CA ARG A 385 10.69 4.39 -5.12
C ARG A 385 10.15 3.98 -3.75
N ASP A 386 10.86 4.38 -2.69
CA ASP A 386 10.58 3.93 -1.32
C ASP A 386 9.41 4.68 -0.66
N ARG A 387 8.87 5.72 -1.32
CA ARG A 387 7.74 6.51 -0.80
C ARG A 387 6.44 6.31 -1.57
N ILE A 388 6.46 5.43 -2.56
CA ILE A 388 5.23 4.97 -3.19
C ILE A 388 4.45 4.17 -2.15
N SER A 389 3.21 4.59 -1.89
CA SER A 389 2.31 3.97 -0.91
C SER A 389 1.05 3.46 -1.61
N VAL A 390 0.72 2.20 -1.38
CA VAL A 390 -0.47 1.53 -1.92
C VAL A 390 -1.52 1.42 -0.81
N PRO A 391 -2.79 1.75 -1.05
CA PRO A 391 -3.43 2.23 -2.29
C PRO A 391 -3.48 3.76 -2.42
N ARG A 392 -2.78 4.51 -1.55
CA ARG A 392 -2.82 5.98 -1.55
C ARG A 392 -2.48 6.57 -2.93
N ASP A 393 -1.38 6.11 -3.52
CA ASP A 393 -0.84 6.72 -4.72
C ASP A 393 -1.34 6.02 -5.99
N MET A 394 -1.37 4.71 -5.98
CA MET A 394 -1.75 3.88 -7.12
C MET A 394 -2.09 2.45 -6.68
N SER A 395 -2.53 1.62 -7.65
CA SER A 395 -2.78 0.20 -7.42
C SER A 395 -1.47 -0.57 -7.18
N LEU A 396 -1.58 -1.78 -6.63
CA LEU A 396 -0.45 -2.66 -6.30
C LEU A 396 0.45 -2.93 -7.53
N HIS A 397 -0.14 -3.29 -8.65
CA HIS A 397 0.62 -3.60 -9.87
C HIS A 397 1.28 -2.36 -10.48
N ALA A 398 0.60 -1.21 -10.46
CA ALA A 398 1.17 0.06 -10.92
C ALA A 398 2.39 0.45 -10.07
N ALA A 399 2.29 0.26 -8.74
CA ALA A 399 3.40 0.50 -7.82
C ALA A 399 4.60 -0.42 -8.08
N ARG A 400 4.37 -1.71 -8.34
CA ARG A 400 5.43 -2.65 -8.71
C ARG A 400 6.14 -2.24 -10.00
N ARG A 401 5.39 -1.90 -11.04
CA ARG A 401 5.93 -1.39 -12.31
C ARG A 401 6.81 -0.17 -12.11
N LEU A 402 6.30 0.80 -11.37
CA LEU A 402 7.04 2.04 -11.12
C LEU A 402 8.30 1.81 -10.28
N ARG A 403 8.20 1.04 -9.18
CA ARG A 403 9.37 0.71 -8.35
C ARG A 403 10.44 0.00 -9.17
N ARG A 404 10.05 -0.95 -10.01
CA ARG A 404 10.98 -1.64 -10.91
C ARG A 404 11.65 -0.67 -11.88
N ALA A 405 10.90 0.18 -12.55
CA ALA A 405 11.44 1.15 -13.51
C ALA A 405 12.42 2.12 -12.83
N LEU A 406 12.07 2.62 -11.64
CA LEU A 406 12.95 3.48 -10.85
C LEU A 406 14.25 2.77 -10.45
N GLU A 407 14.17 1.50 -10.00
CA GLU A 407 15.37 0.76 -9.56
C GLU A 407 16.27 0.35 -10.70
N VAL A 408 15.73 -0.19 -11.80
CA VAL A 408 16.57 -0.60 -12.93
C VAL A 408 17.30 0.59 -13.55
N THR A 409 16.66 1.77 -13.54
CA THR A 409 17.30 3.02 -13.98
C THR A 409 18.37 3.48 -12.97
N ALA A 410 18.03 3.48 -11.67
CA ALA A 410 18.96 3.87 -10.61
C ALA A 410 20.21 2.97 -10.56
N ALA A 411 20.05 1.67 -10.86
CA ALA A 411 21.15 0.69 -10.86
C ALA A 411 22.20 0.99 -11.94
N LEU A 412 21.85 1.72 -13.00
CA LEU A 412 22.81 2.15 -14.03
C LEU A 412 23.76 3.26 -13.53
N ASP A 413 23.38 4.01 -12.49
CA ASP A 413 24.23 5.04 -11.85
C ASP A 413 25.09 4.45 -10.72
N GLY A 414 25.03 3.13 -10.51
CA GLY A 414 25.85 2.38 -9.57
C GLY A 414 25.08 1.76 -8.40
N PRO A 415 25.74 0.90 -7.62
CA PRO A 415 25.13 0.10 -6.56
C PRO A 415 24.88 0.90 -5.27
N GLN A 416 24.87 2.21 -5.31
CA GLN A 416 24.65 3.04 -4.13
C GLN A 416 23.29 2.75 -3.49
N GLN A 417 23.28 2.57 -2.17
CA GLN A 417 22.05 2.42 -1.43
C GLN A 417 21.27 3.74 -1.48
N GLY A 418 19.96 3.64 -1.63
CA GLY A 418 19.07 4.78 -1.43
C GLY A 418 19.15 5.29 0.02
N PRO A 419 18.64 6.49 0.32
CA PRO A 419 18.55 6.96 1.69
C PRO A 419 17.72 5.96 2.50
N PRO A 420 18.11 5.61 3.73
CA PRO A 420 17.38 4.67 4.56
C PRO A 420 15.95 5.18 4.79
N LEU A 421 14.98 4.25 4.77
CA LEU A 421 13.62 4.56 5.16
C LEU A 421 13.60 4.86 6.67
N PRO A 422 12.99 5.96 7.10
CA PRO A 422 12.83 6.25 8.53
C PRO A 422 11.95 5.16 9.18
N ILE A 423 12.45 4.50 10.22
CA ILE A 423 11.74 3.39 10.88
C ILE A 423 10.65 3.89 11.83
N ARG A 424 10.87 5.06 12.47
CA ARG A 424 9.97 5.55 13.54
C ARG A 424 9.15 6.77 13.18
N ASP A 425 9.58 7.53 12.21
CA ASP A 425 8.96 8.79 11.83
C ASP A 425 8.98 8.92 10.30
N ARG A 426 7.82 9.04 9.70
CA ARG A 426 7.62 9.19 8.26
C ARG A 426 7.10 10.58 7.91
N ARG A 427 7.53 11.62 8.67
CA ARG A 427 7.12 13.02 8.46
C ARG A 427 7.58 13.61 7.14
N ASP A 428 8.51 12.97 6.45
CA ASP A 428 8.86 13.27 5.07
C ASP A 428 7.71 13.02 4.08
N GLN A 429 6.66 12.34 4.52
CA GLN A 429 5.40 12.13 3.79
C GLN A 429 4.22 12.93 4.37
N ASP A 430 4.46 13.97 5.18
CA ASP A 430 3.39 14.83 5.72
C ASP A 430 2.57 15.45 4.57
N PRO A 431 1.24 15.21 4.52
CA PRO A 431 0.41 15.73 3.44
C PRO A 431 0.11 17.22 3.55
N ARG A 432 0.23 17.82 4.74
CA ARG A 432 -0.21 19.21 5.02
C ARG A 432 0.45 20.26 4.13
N PRO A 433 1.76 20.22 3.83
CA PRO A 433 2.37 21.19 2.93
C PRO A 433 1.73 21.24 1.53
N PHE A 434 0.99 20.20 1.15
CA PHE A 434 0.35 20.07 -0.16
C PHE A 434 -1.15 20.35 -0.14
N LEU A 435 -1.77 20.39 1.04
CA LEU A 435 -3.21 20.65 1.18
C LEU A 435 -3.55 22.15 1.16
N SER A 436 -2.65 22.99 1.65
CA SER A 436 -2.87 24.44 1.76
C SER A 436 -2.87 25.17 0.40
N THR A 437 -2.28 24.59 -0.64
CA THR A 437 -2.22 25.19 -1.99
C THR A 437 -3.41 24.84 -2.88
N ALA A 438 -4.31 23.94 -2.44
CA ALA A 438 -5.52 23.60 -3.19
C ALA A 438 -6.72 24.50 -2.85
N LEU A 439 -6.59 25.37 -1.86
CA LEU A 439 -7.65 26.33 -1.44
C LEU A 439 -7.45 27.74 -2.04
N THR A 440 -6.40 27.96 -2.81
CA THR A 440 -6.06 29.27 -3.41
C THR A 440 -5.87 29.21 -4.94
N ALA A 441 -6.37 28.14 -5.59
CA ALA A 441 -6.37 28.02 -7.07
C ALA A 441 -7.78 27.75 -7.58
#